data_4d8be523efbdab91ea540109e975378b
#
_entry.id   4d8be523efbdab91ea540109e975378b
#
_cell.length_a   1.000
_cell.length_b   1.000
_cell.length_c   1.000
_cell.angle_alpha   90.00
_cell.angle_beta   90.00
_cell.angle_gamma   90.00
#
_symmetry.space_group_name_H-M   'P 1'
#
loop_
_entity.id
_entity.type
_entity.pdbx_description
1 polymer ?
#
loop_
_entity_poly.entity_id
_entity_poly.type
_entity_poly.pdbx_seq_one_letter_code
_entity_poly.pdbx_strand_id
1 'polypeptide(L)'
;KLKGELIERARALSLVFRLAREERDAWVNWPARAAALMAAELSASCRDATGQQITVEPAAMQKVLEKHVRVHLDELAEVRPDFR
;
A
#
# COMPACT_ATOMS: atom_id res chain seq x y z
N LYS A 1 -19.21 22.01 -26.74
CA LYS A 1 -18.27 23.11 -26.96
C LYS A 1 -16.88 22.69 -26.47
N LEU A 2 -15.89 22.93 -27.32
CA LEU A 2 -14.50 22.47 -27.07
C LEU A 2 -13.94 22.94 -25.74
N LYS A 3 -14.24 24.17 -25.35
CA LYS A 3 -13.71 24.78 -24.13
C LYS A 3 -14.23 24.09 -22.87
N GLY A 4 -15.53 23.75 -22.84
CA GLY A 4 -16.11 23.03 -21.73
C GLY A 4 -15.59 21.61 -21.62
N GLU A 5 -15.42 20.92 -22.74
CA GLU A 5 -14.86 19.57 -22.78
C GLU A 5 -13.42 19.50 -22.26
N LEU A 6 -12.61 20.50 -22.63
CA LEU A 6 -11.22 20.57 -22.15
C LEU A 6 -11.14 20.80 -20.65
N ILE A 7 -12.03 21.63 -20.08
CA ILE A 7 -12.08 21.88 -18.64
C ILE A 7 -12.51 20.60 -17.90
N GLU A 8 -13.52 19.90 -18.39
CA GLU A 8 -13.97 18.65 -17.78
C GLU A 8 -12.89 17.57 -17.84
N ARG A 9 -12.19 17.47 -18.97
CA ARG A 9 -11.08 16.53 -19.10
C ARG A 9 -9.95 16.84 -18.13
N ALA A 10 -9.60 18.12 -17.99
CA ALA A 10 -8.58 18.54 -17.05
C ALA A 10 -8.95 18.22 -15.61
N ARG A 11 -10.21 18.43 -15.23
CA ARG A 11 -10.72 18.08 -13.90
C ARG A 11 -10.67 16.57 -13.66
N ALA A 12 -11.07 15.78 -14.65
CA ALA A 12 -11.04 14.34 -14.55
C ALA A 12 -9.62 13.82 -14.38
N LEU A 13 -8.67 14.36 -15.15
CA LEU A 13 -7.26 13.98 -15.02
C LEU A 13 -6.69 14.38 -13.66
N SER A 14 -7.01 15.56 -13.17
CA SER A 14 -6.59 16.02 -11.84
C SER A 14 -7.11 15.09 -10.75
N LEU A 15 -8.36 14.67 -10.85
CA LEU A 15 -8.96 13.75 -9.91
C LEU A 15 -8.27 12.39 -9.94
N VAL A 16 -8.00 11.86 -11.13
CA VAL A 16 -7.30 10.57 -11.28
C VAL A 16 -5.92 10.63 -10.64
N PHE A 17 -5.15 11.69 -10.90
CA PHE A 17 -3.82 11.85 -10.31
C PHE A 17 -3.87 12.01 -8.80
N ARG A 18 -4.85 12.72 -8.29
CA ARG A 18 -5.03 12.87 -6.85
C ARG A 18 -5.37 11.54 -6.18
N LEU A 19 -6.29 10.78 -6.75
CA LEU A 19 -6.68 9.46 -6.24
C LEU A 19 -5.51 8.48 -6.27
N ALA A 20 -4.73 8.49 -7.35
CA ALA A 20 -3.55 7.63 -7.45
C ALA A 20 -2.52 7.98 -6.38
N ARG A 21 -2.32 9.27 -6.11
CA ARG A 21 -1.40 9.72 -5.06
C ARG A 21 -1.89 9.32 -3.68
N GLU A 22 -3.19 9.50 -3.40
CA GLU A 22 -3.78 9.13 -2.13
C GLU A 22 -3.68 7.63 -1.89
N GLU A 23 -3.92 6.83 -2.93
CA GLU A 23 -3.77 5.38 -2.86
C GLU A 23 -2.32 5.00 -2.57
N ARG A 24 -1.37 5.60 -3.27
CA ARG A 24 0.05 5.35 -3.02
C ARG A 24 0.44 5.70 -1.60
N ASP A 25 -0.01 6.86 -1.10
CA ASP A 25 0.29 7.30 0.27
C ASP A 25 -0.31 6.35 1.30
N ALA A 26 -1.51 5.83 1.05
CA ALA A 26 -2.14 4.85 1.90
C ALA A 26 -1.29 3.57 1.99
N TRP A 27 -0.78 3.08 0.85
CA TRP A 27 0.10 1.91 0.82
C TRP A 27 1.43 2.16 1.52
N VAL A 28 2.04 3.33 1.33
CA VAL A 28 3.32 3.68 1.96
C VAL A 28 3.18 3.75 3.47
N ASN A 29 2.04 4.22 3.98
CA ASN A 29 1.80 4.38 5.41
C ASN A 29 1.24 3.12 6.08
N TRP A 30 0.76 2.17 5.30
CA TRP A 30 0.12 0.96 5.82
C TRP A 30 1.04 0.07 6.66
N PRO A 31 2.32 -0.18 6.26
CA PRO A 31 3.20 -1.06 7.05
C PRO A 31 3.36 -0.62 8.50
N ALA A 32 3.49 0.68 8.75
CA ALA A 32 3.63 1.20 10.10
C ALA A 32 2.42 0.90 10.97
N ARG A 33 1.21 0.92 10.38
CA ARG A 33 -0.04 0.64 11.10
C ARG A 33 -0.29 -0.85 11.26
N ALA A 34 0.03 -1.63 10.24
CA ALA A 34 -0.28 -3.05 10.22
C ALA A 34 0.75 -3.92 10.94
N ALA A 35 2.00 -3.47 10.99
CA ALA A 35 3.12 -4.29 11.47
C ALA A 35 2.92 -4.79 12.90
N ALA A 36 2.48 -3.93 13.81
CA ALA A 36 2.28 -4.30 15.21
C ALA A 36 1.19 -5.37 15.36
N LEU A 37 0.07 -5.20 14.65
CA LEU A 37 -1.03 -6.16 14.67
C LEU A 37 -0.61 -7.50 14.07
N MET A 38 0.07 -7.47 12.95
CA MET A 38 0.55 -8.68 12.28
C MET A 38 1.59 -9.42 13.11
N ALA A 39 2.49 -8.70 13.74
CA ALA A 39 3.51 -9.28 14.61
C ALA A 39 2.87 -9.99 15.80
N ALA A 40 1.85 -9.36 16.42
CA ALA A 40 1.12 -9.95 17.53
C ALA A 40 0.37 -11.22 17.10
N GLU A 41 -0.31 -11.16 15.95
CA GLU A 41 -1.04 -12.32 15.42
C GLU A 41 -0.12 -13.49 15.09
N LEU A 42 1.02 -13.20 14.45
CA LEU A 42 2.00 -14.25 14.13
C LEU A 42 2.62 -14.84 15.38
N SER A 43 2.94 -14.04 16.37
CA SER A 43 3.48 -14.53 17.64
C SER A 43 2.49 -15.46 18.34
N ALA A 44 1.20 -15.10 18.35
CA ALA A 44 0.15 -15.92 18.91
C ALA A 44 -0.02 -17.22 18.13
N SER A 45 -0.03 -17.17 16.79
CA SER A 45 -0.18 -18.34 15.94
C SER A 45 0.99 -19.30 16.09
N CYS A 46 2.21 -18.81 16.19
CA CYS A 46 3.39 -19.64 16.40
C CYS A 46 3.34 -20.33 17.76
N ARG A 47 2.91 -19.64 18.80
CA ARG A 47 2.75 -20.21 20.13
C ARG A 47 1.69 -21.33 20.13
N ASP A 48 0.56 -21.11 19.46
CA ASP A 48 -0.51 -22.08 19.37
C ASP A 48 -0.10 -23.32 18.57
N ALA A 49 0.69 -23.12 17.51
CA ALA A 49 1.14 -24.21 16.64
C ALA A 49 2.27 -25.04 17.24
N THR A 50 3.22 -24.42 17.94
CA THR A 50 4.44 -25.08 18.40
C THR A 50 4.51 -25.26 19.92
N GLY A 51 3.67 -24.56 20.68
CA GLY A 51 3.74 -24.49 22.13
C GLY A 51 4.91 -23.67 22.66
N GLN A 52 5.77 -23.17 21.77
CA GLN A 52 6.89 -22.32 22.13
C GLN A 52 6.53 -20.86 21.95
N GLN A 53 7.04 -20.03 22.85
CA GLN A 53 6.81 -18.60 22.74
C GLN A 53 7.84 -18.00 21.78
N ILE A 54 7.38 -17.74 20.55
CA ILE A 54 8.16 -17.10 19.51
C ILE A 54 7.61 -15.69 19.37
N THR A 55 8.50 -14.70 19.56
CA THR A 55 8.11 -13.29 19.47
C THR A 55 8.57 -12.72 18.13
N VAL A 56 7.62 -12.22 17.35
CA VAL A 56 7.92 -11.49 16.13
C VAL A 56 8.02 -10.00 16.47
N GLU A 57 9.17 -9.41 16.19
CA GLU A 57 9.41 -7.98 16.47
C GLU A 57 8.61 -7.12 15.49
N PRO A 58 7.82 -6.14 15.98
CA PRO A 58 7.07 -5.25 15.09
C PRO A 58 7.96 -4.50 14.10
N ALA A 59 9.15 -4.08 14.52
CA ALA A 59 10.09 -3.38 13.65
C ALA A 59 10.57 -4.26 12.49
N ALA A 60 10.84 -5.55 12.75
CA ALA A 60 11.21 -6.49 11.70
C ALA A 60 10.07 -6.73 10.73
N MET A 61 8.85 -6.88 11.25
CA MET A 61 7.65 -7.04 10.43
C MET A 61 7.42 -5.81 9.55
N GLN A 62 7.62 -4.61 10.11
CA GLN A 62 7.46 -3.37 9.35
C GLN A 62 8.45 -3.31 8.18
N LYS A 63 9.71 -3.69 8.38
CA LYS A 63 10.70 -3.71 7.31
C LYS A 63 10.33 -4.67 6.19
N VAL A 64 9.84 -5.85 6.55
CA VAL A 64 9.39 -6.84 5.57
C VAL A 64 8.22 -6.31 4.77
N LEU A 65 7.23 -5.72 5.45
CA LEU A 65 6.07 -5.14 4.79
C LEU A 65 6.45 -3.97 3.87
N GLU A 66 7.34 -3.09 4.32
CA GLU A 66 7.81 -1.97 3.52
C GLU A 66 8.47 -2.44 2.23
N LYS A 67 9.29 -3.49 2.33
CA LYS A 67 9.94 -4.09 1.17
C LYS A 67 8.92 -4.60 0.16
N HIS A 68 7.93 -5.36 0.62
CA HIS A 68 6.92 -5.94 -0.27
C HIS A 68 5.96 -4.90 -0.83
N VAL A 69 5.61 -3.90 -0.04
CA VAL A 69 4.79 -2.78 -0.51
C VAL A 69 5.53 -2.01 -1.61
N ARG A 70 6.83 -1.78 -1.45
CA ARG A 70 7.63 -1.10 -2.48
C ARG A 70 7.63 -1.87 -3.79
N VAL A 71 7.84 -3.18 -3.74
CA VAL A 71 7.79 -4.03 -4.92
C VAL A 71 6.40 -3.97 -5.58
N HIS A 72 5.36 -4.02 -4.77
CA HIS A 72 3.97 -3.94 -5.26
C HIS A 72 3.69 -2.60 -5.94
N LEU A 73 4.15 -1.50 -5.36
CA LEU A 73 3.98 -0.17 -5.95
C LEU A 73 4.76 -0.03 -7.26
N ASP A 74 5.94 -0.62 -7.34
CA ASP A 74 6.72 -0.62 -8.57
C ASP A 74 6.00 -1.40 -9.68
N GLU A 75 5.38 -2.53 -9.34
CA GLU A 75 4.58 -3.30 -10.29
C GLU A 75 3.36 -2.50 -10.77
N LEU A 76 2.69 -1.80 -9.86
CA LEU A 76 1.56 -0.94 -10.22
C LEU A 76 1.97 0.22 -11.13
N ALA A 77 3.17 0.75 -10.92
CA ALA A 77 3.69 1.84 -11.74
C ALA A 77 3.95 1.41 -13.19
N GLU A 78 4.19 0.12 -13.43
CA GLU A 78 4.36 -0.43 -14.77
C GLU A 78 3.05 -0.58 -15.52
N VAL A 79 1.94 -0.67 -14.80
CA VAL A 79 0.60 -0.71 -15.38
C VAL A 79 0.18 0.72 -15.69
N ARG A 80 0.46 1.17 -16.90
CA ARG A 80 0.12 2.52 -17.32
C ARG A 80 -1.20 2.50 -18.07
N PRO A 81 -2.20 3.28 -17.60
CA PRO A 81 -3.40 3.46 -18.39
C PRO A 81 -3.04 4.17 -19.70
N ASP A 82 -3.52 3.63 -20.80
CA ASP A 82 -3.30 4.23 -22.12
C ASP A 82 -4.37 5.30 -22.37
N PHE A 83 -3.99 6.54 -22.18
CA PHE A 83 -4.89 7.69 -22.37
C PHE A 83 -4.84 8.27 -23.79
N ARG A 84 -4.50 7.50 -24.77
CA ARG A 84 -4.47 7.97 -26.14
C ARG A 84 -5.88 8.22 -26.69
#